data_bc8d85a4ecd51f2fecb16cb464c77dda
#
_entry.id   bc8d85a4ecd51f2fecb16cb464c77dda
#
_cell.length_a   1.000
_cell.length_b   1.000
_cell.length_c   1.000
_cell.angle_alpha   90.00
_cell.angle_beta   90.00
_cell.angle_gamma   90.00
#
_symmetry.space_group_name_H-M   'P 1'
#
loop_
_entity.id
_entity.type
_entity.pdbx_description
1 polymer ?
#
loop_
_entity_poly.entity_id
_entity_poly.type
_entity_poly.pdbx_seq_one_letter_code
_entity_poly.pdbx_strand_id
1 'polypeptide(L)'
;MLDVILIGGGHNALAAAAYLARAGLRTIVLERRELLGGACVTEELWPGFKISRAAYVAGLLRPALVEELGLLRRGLKLLPRRPSSYTPDANGPGLLLGPDEAASLAQIRHYSPRDAERYPQYERVIDRAARVIEPLLDAPPFDPAHPRLSDLAPLLRALRAGIGLRSDITAALSLVLGSAVNGITSWFESEPLRSTLATDALIGAHAGPSTPGTGYVLFHHLMGDTGGARGVWAYVEGGMGALSEALADAAREAGAEIRTNAEVTRIGVRAGRACAVELADGTALEARAIVSGADPARTLALLGREHAPADWAQGIEALDFRSPVMKINLALDSLPVFPSCPDAREPGPWHQGTIHLGASTLAELDTSFAAAERGELPERPMIELTLPSAVDPTLAPKGKYVASLFVQHVPPTAKAEFWEKNRERFADRVLACIDELSPGFSGRVLHRDVLAPPDIERVFGLTGGNIFHGAMTLDRLGPLRPIPGWARYATPLPGLFLCGAGTHPGGGVMGACGRNAARVIEKALRGRA
;
A
#
# COMPACT_ATOMS: atom_id res chain seq x y z
N MET A 1 31.30 11.77 12.83
CA MET A 1 30.89 10.49 12.20
C MET A 1 29.40 10.32 12.38
N LEU A 2 28.66 9.95 11.34
CA LEU A 2 27.22 9.65 11.41
C LEU A 2 27.00 8.35 12.19
N ASP A 3 25.86 8.26 12.88
CA ASP A 3 25.44 7.00 13.51
C ASP A 3 24.62 6.17 12.52
N VAL A 4 23.75 6.83 11.71
CA VAL A 4 22.84 6.15 10.79
C VAL A 4 22.75 6.90 9.46
N ILE A 5 22.88 6.17 8.35
CA ILE A 5 22.50 6.60 7.01
C ILE A 5 21.30 5.81 6.55
N LEU A 6 20.21 6.51 6.17
CA LEU A 6 19.05 5.89 5.54
C LEU A 6 19.11 6.10 4.02
N ILE A 7 18.94 5.01 3.27
CA ILE A 7 18.87 4.99 1.81
C ILE A 7 17.41 5.07 1.39
N GLY A 8 17.05 6.14 0.68
CA GLY A 8 15.70 6.45 0.23
C GLY A 8 14.89 7.24 1.25
N GLY A 9 14.16 8.24 0.77
CA GLY A 9 13.27 9.12 1.53
C GLY A 9 11.79 8.70 1.48
N GLY A 10 11.49 7.40 1.38
CA GLY A 10 10.13 6.88 1.46
C GLY A 10 9.54 7.02 2.87
N HIS A 11 8.20 7.03 2.98
CA HIS A 11 7.49 7.25 4.25
C HIS A 11 7.98 6.36 5.42
N ASN A 12 8.38 5.10 5.17
CA ASN A 12 8.94 4.22 6.21
C ASN A 12 10.34 4.67 6.65
N ALA A 13 11.19 5.09 5.71
CA ALA A 13 12.53 5.59 6.04
C ALA A 13 12.45 6.94 6.79
N LEU A 14 11.55 7.84 6.39
CA LEU A 14 11.29 9.09 7.09
C LEU A 14 10.79 8.85 8.52
N ALA A 15 9.88 7.88 8.71
CA ALA A 15 9.46 7.45 10.04
C ALA A 15 10.64 6.92 10.85
N ALA A 16 11.46 6.02 10.29
CA ALA A 16 12.64 5.49 10.96
C ALA A 16 13.62 6.61 11.34
N ALA A 17 13.87 7.56 10.45
CA ALA A 17 14.74 8.70 10.71
C ALA A 17 14.26 9.55 11.88
N ALA A 18 12.95 9.83 11.95
CA ALA A 18 12.35 10.59 13.04
C ALA A 18 12.57 9.90 14.41
N TYR A 19 12.36 8.58 14.50
CA TYR A 19 12.59 7.84 15.75
C TYR A 19 14.06 7.74 16.12
N LEU A 20 14.95 7.48 15.15
CA LEU A 20 16.39 7.35 15.40
C LEU A 20 17.00 8.69 15.84
N ALA A 21 16.62 9.79 15.18
CA ALA A 21 17.07 11.13 15.58
C ALA A 21 16.54 11.52 16.96
N ARG A 22 15.28 11.23 17.28
CA ARG A 22 14.72 11.42 18.65
C ARG A 22 15.44 10.61 19.71
N ALA A 23 16.03 9.47 19.35
CA ALA A 23 16.88 8.67 20.23
C ALA A 23 18.30 9.25 20.40
N GLY A 24 18.61 10.40 19.79
CA GLY A 24 19.88 11.10 19.85
C GLY A 24 20.95 10.58 18.89
N LEU A 25 20.58 9.77 17.89
CA LEU A 25 21.48 9.26 16.88
C LEU A 25 21.64 10.29 15.73
N ARG A 26 22.89 10.57 15.33
CA ARG A 26 23.18 11.45 14.17
C ARG A 26 22.76 10.74 12.90
N THR A 27 21.61 11.16 12.36
CA THR A 27 20.88 10.48 11.29
C THR A 27 20.83 11.33 10.05
N ILE A 28 21.10 10.73 8.88
CA ILE A 28 20.90 11.35 7.57
C ILE A 28 20.03 10.46 6.68
N VAL A 29 19.11 11.07 5.93
CA VAL A 29 18.32 10.44 4.85
C VAL A 29 18.86 10.91 3.53
N LEU A 30 19.08 9.98 2.59
CA LEU A 30 19.57 10.23 1.24
C LEU A 30 18.49 9.79 0.25
N GLU A 31 17.87 10.75 -0.43
CA GLU A 31 16.83 10.50 -1.43
C GLU A 31 17.33 10.88 -2.83
N ARG A 32 17.15 9.98 -3.81
CA ARG A 32 17.61 10.20 -5.18
C ARG A 32 16.82 11.26 -5.94
N ARG A 33 15.52 11.41 -5.61
CA ARG A 33 14.64 12.40 -6.24
C ARG A 33 14.71 13.74 -5.51
N GLU A 34 14.20 14.78 -6.14
CA GLU A 34 13.98 16.08 -5.50
C GLU A 34 12.88 16.01 -4.44
N LEU A 35 11.87 15.14 -4.65
CA LEU A 35 10.69 14.98 -3.80
C LEU A 35 10.84 13.81 -2.84
N LEU A 36 10.39 14.00 -1.60
CA LEU A 36 10.32 12.99 -0.57
C LEU A 36 9.05 12.14 -0.68
N GLY A 37 9.09 10.94 -0.08
CA GLY A 37 7.93 10.08 0.06
C GLY A 37 8.00 8.76 -0.71
N GLY A 38 8.90 8.64 -1.68
CA GLY A 38 8.96 7.47 -2.57
C GLY A 38 7.65 7.31 -3.34
N ALA A 39 6.91 6.20 -3.12
CA ALA A 39 5.58 6.02 -3.70
C ALA A 39 4.47 6.84 -3.00
N CYS A 40 4.76 7.38 -1.80
CA CYS A 40 3.83 8.23 -1.04
C CYS A 40 4.14 9.72 -1.31
N VAL A 41 3.92 10.15 -2.55
CA VAL A 41 4.31 11.46 -3.08
C VAL A 41 3.13 12.14 -3.79
N THR A 42 3.08 13.46 -3.74
CA THR A 42 2.18 14.29 -4.55
C THR A 42 3.02 15.13 -5.51
N GLU A 43 2.68 15.11 -6.78
CA GLU A 43 3.37 15.84 -7.86
C GLU A 43 2.38 16.73 -8.61
N GLU A 44 2.75 17.96 -8.91
CA GLU A 44 1.99 18.81 -9.82
C GLU A 44 2.40 18.46 -11.26
N LEU A 45 1.67 17.50 -11.86
CA LEU A 45 1.97 16.98 -13.19
C LEU A 45 1.54 17.94 -14.30
N TRP A 46 0.51 18.73 -14.05
CA TRP A 46 0.00 19.77 -14.95
C TRP A 46 -0.38 20.99 -14.12
N PRO A 47 -0.30 22.20 -14.67
CA PRO A 47 -0.53 23.43 -13.90
C PRO A 47 -1.84 23.39 -13.10
N GLY A 48 -1.73 23.48 -11.78
CA GLY A 48 -2.85 23.45 -10.83
C GLY A 48 -3.40 22.06 -10.50
N PHE A 49 -2.91 20.96 -11.12
CA PHE A 49 -3.34 19.60 -10.82
C PHE A 49 -2.28 18.84 -10.02
N LYS A 50 -2.57 18.62 -8.74
CA LYS A 50 -1.71 17.91 -7.78
C LYS A 50 -2.14 16.45 -7.69
N ILE A 51 -1.27 15.56 -8.05
CA ILE A 51 -1.56 14.13 -8.20
C ILE A 51 -0.80 13.31 -7.17
N SER A 52 -1.50 12.50 -6.38
CA SER A 52 -0.91 11.41 -5.60
C SER A 52 -0.55 10.29 -6.59
N ARG A 53 0.69 10.34 -7.11
CA ARG A 53 1.05 9.68 -8.37
C ARG A 53 1.09 8.16 -8.29
N ALA A 54 1.38 7.58 -7.11
CA ALA A 54 1.38 6.14 -6.88
C ALA A 54 0.42 5.76 -5.74
N ALA A 55 0.82 5.87 -4.46
CA ALA A 55 -0.10 5.71 -3.35
C ALA A 55 -1.09 6.88 -3.32
N TYR A 56 -2.39 6.59 -3.25
CA TYR A 56 -3.45 7.60 -3.45
C TYR A 56 -4.42 7.70 -2.26
N VAL A 57 -4.30 6.80 -1.28
CA VAL A 57 -5.12 6.78 -0.06
C VAL A 57 -4.30 6.35 1.15
N ALA A 58 -4.68 6.81 2.33
CA ALA A 58 -4.19 6.35 3.63
C ALA A 58 -5.26 5.44 4.25
N GLY A 59 -5.01 4.12 4.23
CA GLY A 59 -5.93 3.13 4.80
C GLY A 59 -5.38 2.50 6.08
N LEU A 60 -4.10 2.24 6.11
CA LEU A 60 -3.43 1.41 7.13
C LEU A 60 -2.46 2.19 8.02
N LEU A 61 -2.42 3.52 7.92
CA LEU A 61 -1.52 4.37 8.72
C LEU A 61 -1.73 4.10 10.21
N ARG A 62 -0.63 3.73 10.90
CA ARG A 62 -0.76 3.31 12.30
C ARG A 62 -1.04 4.50 13.23
N PRO A 63 -2.12 4.45 14.04
CA PRO A 63 -2.45 5.53 14.98
C PRO A 63 -1.31 5.87 15.93
N ALA A 64 -0.58 4.87 16.43
CA ALA A 64 0.57 5.06 17.28
C ALA A 64 1.68 5.90 16.63
N LEU A 65 1.91 5.75 15.32
CA LEU A 65 2.87 6.58 14.58
C LEU A 65 2.41 8.03 14.52
N VAL A 66 1.13 8.26 14.21
CA VAL A 66 0.54 9.60 14.12
C VAL A 66 0.66 10.34 15.45
N GLU A 67 0.35 9.66 16.55
CA GLU A 67 0.40 10.22 17.91
C GLU A 67 1.85 10.45 18.36
N GLU A 68 2.69 9.42 18.31
CA GLU A 68 4.09 9.47 18.81
C GLU A 68 4.92 10.53 18.07
N LEU A 69 4.75 10.67 16.77
CA LEU A 69 5.43 11.69 15.97
C LEU A 69 4.67 13.02 15.90
N GLY A 70 3.44 13.10 16.45
CA GLY A 70 2.64 14.30 16.47
C GLY A 70 2.30 14.85 15.07
N LEU A 71 1.99 13.95 14.12
CA LEU A 71 1.85 14.31 12.71
C LEU A 71 0.70 15.29 12.45
N LEU A 72 -0.40 15.19 13.22
CA LEU A 72 -1.52 16.14 13.10
C LEU A 72 -1.10 17.57 13.43
N ARG A 73 -0.20 17.75 14.42
CA ARG A 73 0.34 19.08 14.77
C ARG A 73 1.32 19.62 13.71
N ARG A 74 1.82 18.76 12.82
CA ARG A 74 2.68 19.09 11.68
C ARG A 74 1.91 19.24 10.38
N GLY A 75 0.60 19.49 10.48
CA GLY A 75 -0.23 19.78 9.32
C GLY A 75 -0.83 18.58 8.62
N LEU A 76 -0.59 17.34 9.09
CA LEU A 76 -1.28 16.18 8.52
C LEU A 76 -2.78 16.31 8.81
N LYS A 77 -3.58 16.32 7.76
CA LYS A 77 -5.04 16.28 7.86
C LYS A 77 -5.55 15.08 7.07
N LEU A 78 -6.31 14.23 7.76
CA LEU A 78 -6.94 13.05 7.20
C LEU A 78 -8.40 13.38 6.90
N LEU A 79 -8.81 13.11 5.66
CA LEU A 79 -10.15 13.36 5.14
C LEU A 79 -10.85 12.00 4.92
N PRO A 80 -11.68 11.53 5.88
CA PRO A 80 -12.34 10.23 5.77
C PRO A 80 -13.27 10.15 4.56
N ARG A 81 -13.24 9.01 3.84
CA ARG A 81 -14.15 8.74 2.74
C ARG A 81 -15.50 8.24 3.27
N ARG A 82 -16.57 8.93 2.91
CA ARG A 82 -17.93 8.60 3.37
C ARG A 82 -18.95 8.87 2.26
N PRO A 83 -19.35 7.83 1.50
CA PRO A 83 -19.11 6.38 1.69
C PRO A 83 -17.66 5.96 1.37
N SER A 84 -17.32 4.71 1.75
CA SER A 84 -16.00 4.11 1.49
C SER A 84 -15.86 3.67 0.04
N SER A 85 -16.94 3.13 -0.56
CA SER A 85 -16.95 2.62 -1.92
C SER A 85 -18.30 2.81 -2.61
N TYR A 86 -18.24 2.79 -3.94
CA TYR A 86 -19.38 2.78 -4.83
C TYR A 86 -19.15 1.79 -5.97
N THR A 87 -20.10 0.90 -6.20
CA THR A 87 -20.12 0.01 -7.35
C THR A 87 -21.33 0.38 -8.21
N PRO A 88 -21.14 1.06 -9.36
CA PRO A 88 -22.25 1.43 -10.23
C PRO A 88 -22.90 0.18 -10.83
N ASP A 89 -24.21 0.28 -11.05
CA ASP A 89 -25.03 -0.74 -11.71
C ASP A 89 -25.79 -0.09 -12.87
N ALA A 90 -25.65 -0.65 -14.07
CA ALA A 90 -26.32 -0.15 -15.25
C ALA A 90 -27.85 -0.23 -15.15
N ASN A 91 -28.38 -1.18 -14.38
CA ASN A 91 -29.79 -1.51 -14.29
C ASN A 91 -30.39 -1.23 -12.89
N GLY A 92 -29.59 -0.72 -11.96
CA GLY A 92 -29.97 -0.52 -10.57
C GLY A 92 -29.40 0.75 -9.93
N PRO A 93 -29.63 0.93 -8.63
CA PRO A 93 -29.15 2.12 -7.91
C PRO A 93 -27.63 2.13 -7.70
N GLY A 94 -26.93 1.01 -8.01
CA GLY A 94 -25.57 0.78 -7.60
C GLY A 94 -25.48 0.45 -6.10
N LEU A 95 -24.27 0.10 -5.65
CA LEU A 95 -24.01 -0.31 -4.27
C LEU A 95 -23.07 0.70 -3.60
N LEU A 96 -23.59 1.47 -2.64
CA LEU A 96 -22.80 2.36 -1.78
C LEU A 96 -22.55 1.67 -0.45
N LEU A 97 -21.28 1.51 -0.08
CA LEU A 97 -20.88 0.96 1.22
C LEU A 97 -20.07 2.00 1.99
N GLY A 98 -20.27 2.07 3.30
CA GLY A 98 -19.54 3.02 4.12
C GLY A 98 -19.78 2.84 5.62
N PRO A 99 -19.30 3.76 6.45
CA PRO A 99 -19.38 3.66 7.91
C PRO A 99 -20.79 3.84 8.48
N ASP A 100 -21.76 4.30 7.67
CA ASP A 100 -23.18 4.29 8.06
C ASP A 100 -23.75 2.89 7.78
N GLU A 101 -23.83 2.08 8.85
CA GLU A 101 -24.30 0.70 8.78
C GLU A 101 -25.74 0.64 8.24
N ALA A 102 -26.64 1.51 8.68
CA ALA A 102 -28.05 1.49 8.26
C ALA A 102 -28.19 1.80 6.77
N ALA A 103 -27.44 2.77 6.26
CA ALA A 103 -27.40 3.09 4.84
C ALA A 103 -26.81 1.94 4.01
N SER A 104 -25.69 1.35 4.45
CA SER A 104 -25.07 0.19 3.79
C SER A 104 -26.00 -1.01 3.73
N LEU A 105 -26.68 -1.34 4.84
CA LEU A 105 -27.64 -2.44 4.89
C LEU A 105 -28.86 -2.20 4.00
N ALA A 106 -29.32 -0.96 3.87
CA ALA A 106 -30.40 -0.64 2.94
C ALA A 106 -30.00 -0.88 1.48
N GLN A 107 -28.76 -0.51 1.11
CA GLN A 107 -28.20 -0.75 -0.23
C GLN A 107 -28.03 -2.26 -0.50
N ILE A 108 -27.44 -3.01 0.44
CA ILE A 108 -27.25 -4.47 0.30
C ILE A 108 -28.61 -5.18 0.19
N ARG A 109 -29.63 -4.77 0.99
CA ARG A 109 -30.95 -5.37 0.98
C ARG A 109 -31.66 -5.26 -0.36
N HIS A 110 -31.34 -4.24 -1.15
CA HIS A 110 -31.87 -4.10 -2.51
C HIS A 110 -31.48 -5.29 -3.40
N TYR A 111 -30.27 -5.83 -3.22
CA TYR A 111 -29.76 -6.96 -3.99
C TYR A 111 -30.05 -8.32 -3.31
N SER A 112 -29.93 -8.40 -1.98
CA SER A 112 -30.23 -9.60 -1.21
C SER A 112 -30.59 -9.25 0.25
N PRO A 113 -31.84 -9.52 0.68
CA PRO A 113 -32.21 -9.41 2.09
C PRO A 113 -31.35 -10.28 3.01
N ARG A 114 -30.98 -11.48 2.56
CA ARG A 114 -30.12 -12.41 3.29
C ARG A 114 -28.71 -11.86 3.50
N ASP A 115 -28.13 -11.23 2.50
CA ASP A 115 -26.81 -10.61 2.61
C ASP A 115 -26.84 -9.47 3.62
N ALA A 116 -27.90 -8.64 3.61
CA ALA A 116 -28.08 -7.57 4.58
C ALA A 116 -28.19 -8.08 6.03
N GLU A 117 -28.79 -9.24 6.25
CA GLU A 117 -28.86 -9.87 7.58
C GLU A 117 -27.49 -10.40 8.05
N ARG A 118 -26.64 -10.87 7.12
CA ARG A 118 -25.34 -11.47 7.42
C ARG A 118 -24.20 -10.47 7.50
N TYR A 119 -24.30 -9.36 6.81
CA TYR A 119 -23.22 -8.37 6.70
C TYR A 119 -22.70 -7.88 8.06
N PRO A 120 -23.53 -7.54 9.07
CA PRO A 120 -23.03 -7.12 10.37
C PRO A 120 -22.26 -8.22 11.11
N GLN A 121 -22.59 -9.50 10.89
CA GLN A 121 -21.84 -10.61 11.48
C GLN A 121 -20.47 -10.77 10.81
N TYR A 122 -20.40 -10.64 9.48
CA TYR A 122 -19.16 -10.63 8.72
C TYR A 122 -18.21 -9.54 9.21
N GLU A 123 -18.68 -8.30 9.34
CA GLU A 123 -17.87 -7.19 9.87
C GLU A 123 -17.37 -7.44 11.29
N ARG A 124 -18.20 -8.02 12.17
CA ARG A 124 -17.78 -8.39 13.53
C ARG A 124 -16.66 -9.43 13.53
N VAL A 125 -16.70 -10.43 12.65
CA VAL A 125 -15.63 -11.45 12.53
C VAL A 125 -14.32 -10.79 12.10
N ILE A 126 -14.36 -9.89 11.10
CA ILE A 126 -13.20 -9.13 10.65
C ILE A 126 -12.63 -8.25 11.78
N ASP A 127 -13.48 -7.49 12.46
CA ASP A 127 -13.04 -6.62 13.56
C ASP A 127 -12.35 -7.42 14.69
N ARG A 128 -12.93 -8.54 15.09
CA ARG A 128 -12.34 -9.41 16.12
C ARG A 128 -11.01 -10.02 15.66
N ALA A 129 -10.92 -10.47 14.40
CA ALA A 129 -9.69 -11.00 13.83
C ALA A 129 -8.59 -9.92 13.74
N ALA A 130 -8.95 -8.70 13.34
CA ALA A 130 -8.03 -7.58 13.27
C ALA A 130 -7.42 -7.23 14.63
N ARG A 131 -8.22 -7.20 15.69
CA ARG A 131 -7.74 -6.98 17.08
C ARG A 131 -6.69 -7.99 17.54
N VAL A 132 -6.70 -9.20 16.99
CA VAL A 132 -5.67 -10.22 17.28
C VAL A 132 -4.36 -9.88 16.59
N ILE A 133 -4.42 -9.38 15.35
CA ILE A 133 -3.23 -9.14 14.51
C ILE A 133 -2.59 -7.78 14.79
N GLU A 134 -3.37 -6.74 15.07
CA GLU A 134 -2.89 -5.36 15.27
C GLU A 134 -1.71 -5.22 16.25
N PRO A 135 -1.71 -5.85 17.44
CA PRO A 135 -0.56 -5.76 18.36
C PRO A 135 0.73 -6.32 17.77
N LEU A 136 0.61 -7.26 16.81
CA LEU A 136 1.76 -7.87 16.13
C LEU A 136 2.32 -6.97 15.03
N LEU A 137 1.49 -6.14 14.39
CA LEU A 137 1.94 -5.19 13.37
C LEU A 137 2.83 -4.09 13.97
N ASP A 138 2.55 -3.68 15.20
CA ASP A 138 3.24 -2.58 15.90
C ASP A 138 4.50 -3.01 16.65
N ALA A 139 4.98 -4.23 16.42
CA ALA A 139 6.16 -4.80 17.04
C ALA A 139 7.03 -5.52 16.00
N PRO A 140 8.34 -5.68 16.25
CA PRO A 140 9.16 -6.62 15.49
C PRO A 140 8.54 -8.01 15.52
N PRO A 141 8.59 -8.77 14.40
CA PRO A 141 7.93 -10.07 14.37
C PRO A 141 8.56 -11.06 15.35
N PHE A 142 7.72 -11.91 15.93
CA PHE A 142 8.19 -13.01 16.78
C PHE A 142 9.06 -13.97 15.95
N ASP A 143 10.25 -14.27 16.48
CA ASP A 143 11.15 -15.27 15.91
C ASP A 143 11.16 -16.49 16.84
N PRO A 144 10.54 -17.61 16.45
CA PRO A 144 10.49 -18.80 17.31
C PRO A 144 11.86 -19.47 17.52
N ALA A 145 12.82 -19.26 16.61
CA ALA A 145 14.17 -19.77 16.76
C ALA A 145 15.01 -18.97 17.77
N HIS A 146 14.70 -17.65 17.89
CA HIS A 146 15.43 -16.75 18.79
C HIS A 146 14.42 -15.88 19.58
N PRO A 147 13.64 -16.46 20.51
CA PRO A 147 12.60 -15.74 21.26
C PRO A 147 13.25 -14.70 22.19
N ARG A 148 12.60 -13.54 22.33
CA ARG A 148 13.05 -12.44 23.20
C ARG A 148 11.96 -12.08 24.20
N LEU A 149 12.35 -11.61 25.39
CA LEU A 149 11.40 -11.13 26.41
C LEU A 149 10.51 -9.99 25.87
N SER A 150 11.04 -9.16 24.95
CA SER A 150 10.27 -8.10 24.28
C SER A 150 9.10 -8.61 23.44
N ASP A 151 9.12 -9.88 23.03
CA ASP A 151 8.07 -10.48 22.20
C ASP A 151 6.84 -10.86 23.01
N LEU A 152 6.97 -11.01 24.34
CA LEU A 152 5.89 -11.46 25.23
C LEU A 152 4.70 -10.48 25.25
N ALA A 153 4.95 -9.18 25.32
CA ALA A 153 3.88 -8.20 25.47
C ALA A 153 2.95 -8.11 24.24
N PRO A 154 3.44 -8.09 22.99
CA PRO A 154 2.60 -8.18 21.79
C PRO A 154 1.85 -9.50 21.71
N LEU A 155 2.51 -10.63 21.98
CA LEU A 155 1.90 -11.97 21.97
C LEU A 155 0.79 -12.11 23.01
N LEU A 156 0.99 -11.63 24.24
CA LEU A 156 -0.04 -11.65 25.28
C LEU A 156 -1.24 -10.77 24.92
N ARG A 157 -1.03 -9.63 24.28
CA ARG A 157 -2.12 -8.78 23.78
C ARG A 157 -2.90 -9.48 22.68
N ALA A 158 -2.22 -10.08 21.71
CA ALA A 158 -2.84 -10.87 20.65
C ALA A 158 -3.62 -12.07 21.22
N LEU A 159 -3.05 -12.80 22.18
CA LEU A 159 -3.72 -13.93 22.85
C LEU A 159 -4.99 -13.49 23.60
N ARG A 160 -4.94 -12.38 24.35
CA ARG A 160 -6.12 -11.82 25.02
C ARG A 160 -7.22 -11.43 24.03
N ALA A 161 -6.86 -10.79 22.92
CA ALA A 161 -7.80 -10.48 21.87
C ALA A 161 -8.39 -11.76 21.23
N GLY A 162 -7.57 -12.82 21.08
CA GLY A 162 -7.97 -14.13 20.56
C GLY A 162 -9.03 -14.83 21.41
N ILE A 163 -9.10 -14.56 22.72
CA ILE A 163 -10.18 -15.07 23.57
C ILE A 163 -11.55 -14.58 23.08
N GLY A 164 -11.63 -13.32 22.64
CA GLY A 164 -12.84 -12.74 22.04
C GLY A 164 -13.23 -13.32 20.68
N LEU A 165 -12.29 -14.00 19.99
CA LEU A 165 -12.50 -14.62 18.68
C LEU A 165 -12.99 -16.09 18.77
N ARG A 166 -13.03 -16.71 19.97
CA ARG A 166 -13.25 -18.17 20.15
C ARG A 166 -14.40 -18.75 19.31
N SER A 167 -15.56 -18.11 19.30
CA SER A 167 -16.73 -18.56 18.54
C SER A 167 -16.56 -18.41 17.01
N ASP A 168 -15.69 -17.51 16.59
CA ASP A 168 -15.57 -17.10 15.19
C ASP A 168 -14.23 -17.54 14.57
N ILE A 169 -13.40 -18.29 15.33
CA ILE A 169 -12.04 -18.64 14.91
C ILE A 169 -12.00 -19.40 13.58
N THR A 170 -12.93 -20.32 13.36
CA THR A 170 -13.01 -21.08 12.11
C THR A 170 -13.36 -20.18 10.93
N ALA A 171 -14.33 -19.28 11.11
CA ALA A 171 -14.72 -18.31 10.09
C ALA A 171 -13.58 -17.34 9.78
N ALA A 172 -12.88 -16.83 10.80
CA ALA A 172 -11.72 -15.96 10.64
C ALA A 172 -10.56 -16.68 9.91
N LEU A 173 -10.24 -17.92 10.28
CA LEU A 173 -9.20 -18.70 9.61
C LEU A 173 -9.56 -19.01 8.16
N SER A 174 -10.81 -19.40 7.89
CA SER A 174 -11.29 -19.61 6.51
C SER A 174 -11.17 -18.35 5.66
N LEU A 175 -11.54 -17.19 6.24
CA LEU A 175 -11.45 -15.91 5.56
C LEU A 175 -9.99 -15.52 5.28
N VAL A 176 -9.11 -15.66 6.26
CA VAL A 176 -7.71 -15.17 6.17
C VAL A 176 -6.82 -16.12 5.37
N LEU A 177 -6.98 -17.44 5.53
CA LEU A 177 -6.09 -18.43 4.90
C LEU A 177 -6.62 -18.95 3.56
N GLY A 178 -7.92 -18.82 3.32
CA GLY A 178 -8.58 -19.29 2.10
C GLY A 178 -8.37 -18.37 0.90
N SER A 179 -9.10 -18.68 -0.18
CA SER A 179 -9.28 -17.75 -1.29
C SER A 179 -10.37 -16.73 -0.95
N ALA A 180 -10.31 -15.54 -1.57
CA ALA A 180 -11.35 -14.52 -1.41
C ALA A 180 -12.73 -15.06 -1.84
N VAL A 181 -12.78 -15.83 -2.95
CA VAL A 181 -14.03 -16.47 -3.40
C VAL A 181 -14.63 -17.33 -2.29
N ASN A 182 -13.86 -18.26 -1.72
CA ASN A 182 -14.37 -19.15 -0.66
C ASN A 182 -14.80 -18.36 0.59
N GLY A 183 -14.00 -17.39 1.00
CA GLY A 183 -14.31 -16.52 2.13
C GLY A 183 -15.62 -15.75 1.91
N ILE A 184 -15.74 -15.04 0.79
CA ILE A 184 -16.87 -14.15 0.50
C ILE A 184 -18.14 -14.94 0.19
N THR A 185 -18.08 -16.01 -0.64
CA THR A 185 -19.27 -16.80 -1.02
C THR A 185 -19.86 -17.61 0.11
N SER A 186 -19.09 -17.91 1.16
CA SER A 186 -19.62 -18.54 2.37
C SER A 186 -20.58 -17.61 3.16
N TRP A 187 -20.46 -16.31 2.98
CA TRP A 187 -21.27 -15.28 3.64
C TRP A 187 -22.41 -14.76 2.75
N PHE A 188 -22.11 -14.43 1.51
CA PHE A 188 -22.97 -13.63 0.63
C PHE A 188 -23.36 -14.37 -0.63
N GLU A 189 -24.51 -14.00 -1.23
CA GLU A 189 -25.04 -14.59 -2.45
C GLU A 189 -25.16 -13.59 -3.60
N SER A 190 -25.28 -12.28 -3.33
CA SER A 190 -25.43 -11.27 -4.36
C SER A 190 -24.08 -10.92 -5.00
N GLU A 191 -24.04 -10.92 -6.33
CA GLU A 191 -22.80 -10.68 -7.07
C GLU A 191 -22.25 -9.26 -6.91
N PRO A 192 -23.05 -8.17 -6.87
CA PRO A 192 -22.53 -6.84 -6.64
C PRO A 192 -21.78 -6.71 -5.30
N LEU A 193 -22.27 -7.33 -4.22
CA LEU A 193 -21.57 -7.32 -2.94
C LEU A 193 -20.31 -8.18 -2.99
N ARG A 194 -20.40 -9.38 -3.57
CA ARG A 194 -19.26 -10.30 -3.70
C ARG A 194 -18.11 -9.70 -4.48
N SER A 195 -18.41 -9.14 -5.66
CA SER A 195 -17.38 -8.53 -6.52
C SER A 195 -16.75 -7.30 -5.87
N THR A 196 -17.56 -6.43 -5.23
CA THR A 196 -17.06 -5.25 -4.50
C THR A 196 -16.08 -5.66 -3.40
N LEU A 197 -16.43 -6.65 -2.56
CA LEU A 197 -15.53 -7.11 -1.50
C LEU A 197 -14.29 -7.84 -2.04
N ALA A 198 -14.41 -8.53 -3.18
CA ALA A 198 -13.30 -9.26 -3.76
C ALA A 198 -12.21 -8.34 -4.32
N THR A 199 -12.52 -7.10 -4.71
CA THR A 199 -11.49 -6.16 -5.20
C THR A 199 -10.43 -5.90 -4.14
N ASP A 200 -10.81 -5.73 -2.87
CA ASP A 200 -9.87 -5.53 -1.76
C ASP A 200 -8.91 -6.72 -1.56
N ALA A 201 -9.31 -7.93 -1.99
CA ALA A 201 -8.47 -9.12 -1.93
C ALA A 201 -7.39 -9.17 -3.03
N LEU A 202 -7.47 -8.28 -4.00
CA LEU A 202 -6.63 -8.31 -5.19
C LEU A 202 -5.66 -7.14 -5.26
N ILE A 203 -5.91 -6.04 -4.54
CA ILE A 203 -5.09 -4.82 -4.60
C ILE A 203 -3.60 -5.16 -4.47
N GLY A 204 -2.85 -4.97 -5.55
CA GLY A 204 -1.41 -5.19 -5.62
C GLY A 204 -0.95 -6.65 -5.59
N ALA A 205 -1.85 -7.62 -5.40
CA ALA A 205 -1.53 -9.03 -5.40
C ALA A 205 -1.55 -9.60 -6.83
N HIS A 206 -0.52 -10.35 -7.21
CA HIS A 206 -0.53 -11.11 -8.45
C HIS A 206 -1.33 -12.39 -8.27
N ALA A 207 -2.65 -12.24 -8.24
CA ALA A 207 -3.61 -13.31 -7.92
C ALA A 207 -5.00 -13.00 -8.48
N GLY A 208 -5.77 -14.02 -8.81
CA GLY A 208 -7.23 -13.93 -9.01
C GLY A 208 -7.98 -14.22 -7.69
N PRO A 209 -9.26 -13.88 -7.59
CA PRO A 209 -10.04 -14.06 -6.36
C PRO A 209 -10.18 -15.52 -5.90
N SER A 210 -10.03 -16.49 -6.83
CA SER A 210 -9.99 -17.92 -6.53
C SER A 210 -8.63 -18.43 -6.05
N THR A 211 -7.57 -17.61 -6.11
CA THR A 211 -6.23 -18.00 -5.68
C THR A 211 -6.16 -18.17 -4.16
N PRO A 212 -5.63 -19.29 -3.63
CA PRO A 212 -5.45 -19.47 -2.19
C PRO A 212 -4.58 -18.36 -1.57
N GLY A 213 -4.96 -17.89 -0.38
CA GLY A 213 -4.25 -16.82 0.34
C GLY A 213 -4.70 -15.40 0.01
N THR A 214 -5.56 -15.19 -0.99
CA THR A 214 -6.13 -13.87 -1.29
C THR A 214 -7.06 -13.38 -0.18
N GLY A 215 -7.60 -14.28 0.63
CA GLY A 215 -8.33 -13.92 1.85
C GLY A 215 -7.49 -13.11 2.84
N TYR A 216 -6.16 -13.35 2.91
CA TYR A 216 -5.28 -12.50 3.73
C TYR A 216 -5.18 -11.07 3.17
N VAL A 217 -5.11 -10.91 1.85
CA VAL A 217 -5.02 -9.59 1.22
C VAL A 217 -6.29 -8.79 1.50
N LEU A 218 -7.47 -9.42 1.35
CA LEU A 218 -8.76 -8.85 1.77
C LEU A 218 -8.72 -8.39 3.22
N PHE A 219 -8.35 -9.29 4.12
CA PHE A 219 -8.26 -8.99 5.55
C PHE A 219 -7.27 -7.85 5.84
N HIS A 220 -6.12 -7.84 5.17
CA HIS A 220 -5.11 -6.79 5.32
C HIS A 220 -5.68 -5.39 5.03
N HIS A 221 -6.45 -5.24 3.94
CA HIS A 221 -7.06 -3.97 3.58
C HIS A 221 -8.21 -3.57 4.52
N LEU A 222 -8.96 -4.55 5.02
CA LEU A 222 -10.06 -4.30 5.96
C LEU A 222 -9.59 -3.99 7.40
N MET A 223 -8.34 -4.25 7.76
CA MET A 223 -7.80 -3.92 9.10
C MET A 223 -7.66 -2.41 9.35
N GLY A 224 -7.59 -1.58 8.30
CA GLY A 224 -7.32 -0.15 8.44
C GLY A 224 -8.47 0.61 9.14
N ASP A 225 -8.12 1.63 9.91
CA ASP A 225 -9.06 2.51 10.61
C ASP A 225 -8.67 4.00 10.49
N THR A 226 -7.90 4.35 9.50
CA THR A 226 -7.39 5.72 9.27
C THR A 226 -8.51 6.76 9.14
N GLY A 227 -9.68 6.35 8.64
CA GLY A 227 -10.88 7.19 8.55
C GLY A 227 -11.71 7.28 9.83
N GLY A 228 -11.23 6.74 10.96
CA GLY A 228 -11.90 6.77 12.27
C GLY A 228 -12.90 5.63 12.49
N ALA A 229 -12.99 4.69 11.57
CA ALA A 229 -13.72 3.42 11.72
C ALA A 229 -13.01 2.35 10.91
N ARG A 230 -13.13 1.08 11.30
CA ARG A 230 -12.51 -0.05 10.61
C ARG A 230 -13.01 -0.16 9.17
N GLY A 231 -12.09 -0.40 8.24
CA GLY A 231 -12.36 -0.44 6.80
C GLY A 231 -12.59 0.94 6.16
N VAL A 232 -12.58 2.02 6.94
CA VAL A 232 -12.71 3.37 6.40
C VAL A 232 -11.33 3.98 6.17
N TRP A 233 -11.02 4.26 4.92
CA TRP A 233 -9.79 4.91 4.51
C TRP A 233 -9.98 6.41 4.39
N ALA A 234 -8.88 7.15 4.35
CA ALA A 234 -8.89 8.60 4.21
C ALA A 234 -8.05 9.05 3.02
N TYR A 235 -8.43 10.18 2.44
CA TYR A 235 -7.49 11.00 1.67
C TYR A 235 -6.65 11.84 2.63
N VAL A 236 -5.53 12.32 2.14
CA VAL A 236 -4.68 13.29 2.85
C VAL A 236 -4.87 14.64 2.18
N GLU A 237 -5.20 15.70 2.95
CA GLU A 237 -5.31 17.05 2.40
C GLU A 237 -3.98 17.49 1.76
N GLY A 238 -4.02 17.98 0.53
CA GLY A 238 -2.83 18.28 -0.27
C GLY A 238 -2.21 17.04 -0.94
N GLY A 239 -2.85 15.86 -0.82
CA GLY A 239 -2.42 14.58 -1.37
C GLY A 239 -1.45 13.82 -0.47
N MET A 240 -1.08 12.61 -0.89
CA MET A 240 -0.26 11.69 -0.08
C MET A 240 1.13 12.23 0.27
N GLY A 241 1.67 13.14 -0.51
CA GLY A 241 2.94 13.81 -0.23
C GLY A 241 2.92 14.59 1.08
N ALA A 242 1.78 15.15 1.49
CA ALA A 242 1.66 15.87 2.76
C ALA A 242 1.91 14.95 3.99
N LEU A 243 1.56 13.67 3.91
CA LEU A 243 1.96 12.71 4.94
C LEU A 243 3.49 12.54 4.99
N SER A 244 4.14 12.46 3.83
CA SER A 244 5.60 12.31 3.76
C SER A 244 6.32 13.55 4.26
N GLU A 245 5.81 14.75 3.96
CA GLU A 245 6.36 16.00 4.51
C GLU A 245 6.17 16.10 6.03
N ALA A 246 5.01 15.72 6.57
CA ALA A 246 4.80 15.70 8.02
C ALA A 246 5.77 14.73 8.73
N LEU A 247 6.11 13.59 8.10
CA LEU A 247 7.14 12.67 8.59
C LEU A 247 8.55 13.25 8.47
N ALA A 248 8.85 13.94 7.37
CA ALA A 248 10.12 14.61 7.15
C ALA A 248 10.33 15.74 8.17
N ASP A 249 9.30 16.52 8.46
CA ASP A 249 9.35 17.57 9.47
C ASP A 249 9.56 17.00 10.87
N ALA A 250 8.90 15.88 11.20
CA ALA A 250 9.17 15.18 12.45
C ALA A 250 10.64 14.69 12.56
N ALA A 251 11.24 14.27 11.45
CA ALA A 251 12.63 13.86 11.40
C ALA A 251 13.59 15.06 11.52
N ARG A 252 13.33 16.16 10.78
CA ARG A 252 14.13 17.40 10.81
C ARG A 252 14.11 18.04 12.20
N GLU A 253 12.94 18.16 12.82
CA GLU A 253 12.80 18.70 14.17
C GLU A 253 13.52 17.85 15.24
N ALA A 254 13.60 16.53 14.99
CA ALA A 254 14.39 15.63 15.86
C ALA A 254 15.90 15.70 15.59
N GLY A 255 16.36 16.46 14.60
CA GLY A 255 17.77 16.65 14.26
C GLY A 255 18.29 15.75 13.14
N ALA A 256 17.42 15.06 12.39
CA ALA A 256 17.85 14.33 11.19
C ALA A 256 18.16 15.29 10.04
N GLU A 257 19.26 15.03 9.35
CA GLU A 257 19.55 15.66 8.06
C GLU A 257 18.80 14.92 6.94
N ILE A 258 18.24 15.64 5.97
CA ILE A 258 17.60 15.06 4.79
C ILE A 258 18.21 15.71 3.55
N ARG A 259 18.77 14.90 2.66
CA ARG A 259 19.32 15.33 1.36
C ARG A 259 18.50 14.70 0.25
N THR A 260 17.94 15.53 -0.59
CA THR A 260 17.35 15.16 -1.88
C THR A 260 18.41 15.27 -2.99
N ASN A 261 18.11 14.73 -4.19
CA ASN A 261 19.08 14.64 -5.31
C ASN A 261 20.41 13.96 -4.90
N ALA A 262 20.33 13.01 -3.96
CA ALA A 262 21.45 12.28 -3.38
C ALA A 262 21.28 10.78 -3.62
N GLU A 263 21.47 10.35 -4.86
CA GLU A 263 21.31 8.95 -5.25
C GLU A 263 22.46 8.10 -4.69
N VAL A 264 22.11 7.12 -3.86
CA VAL A 264 23.05 6.08 -3.41
C VAL A 264 23.20 5.04 -4.52
N THR A 265 24.41 4.81 -4.96
CA THR A 265 24.75 3.84 -6.01
C THR A 265 25.39 2.57 -5.48
N ARG A 266 26.00 2.62 -4.29
CA ARG A 266 26.67 1.47 -3.67
C ARG A 266 26.64 1.53 -2.13
N ILE A 267 26.55 0.35 -1.50
CA ILE A 267 26.80 0.17 -0.06
C ILE A 267 28.22 -0.33 0.13
N GLY A 268 29.03 0.45 0.84
CA GLY A 268 30.42 0.13 1.11
C GLY A 268 30.59 -0.86 2.26
N VAL A 269 31.37 -1.90 2.02
CA VAL A 269 31.68 -2.96 3.00
C VAL A 269 33.17 -2.91 3.36
N ARG A 270 33.48 -2.93 4.66
CA ARG A 270 34.85 -3.00 5.16
C ARG A 270 34.92 -4.00 6.31
N ALA A 271 35.88 -4.92 6.25
CA ALA A 271 36.05 -5.99 7.23
C ALA A 271 34.75 -6.77 7.55
N GLY A 272 33.99 -7.11 6.51
CA GLY A 272 32.73 -7.86 6.64
C GLY A 272 31.57 -7.08 7.26
N ARG A 273 31.62 -5.75 7.25
CA ARG A 273 30.58 -4.88 7.82
C ARG A 273 30.19 -3.79 6.82
N ALA A 274 28.90 -3.53 6.65
CA ALA A 274 28.40 -2.35 5.97
C ALA A 274 28.68 -1.11 6.83
N CYS A 275 29.39 -0.12 6.27
CA CYS A 275 29.84 1.05 7.04
C CYS A 275 29.86 2.35 6.21
N ALA A 276 29.54 2.30 4.92
CA ALA A 276 29.57 3.46 4.05
C ALA A 276 28.50 3.36 2.95
N VAL A 277 28.21 4.49 2.32
CA VAL A 277 27.49 4.56 1.03
C VAL A 277 28.25 5.44 0.06
N GLU A 278 28.13 5.17 -1.23
CA GLU A 278 28.63 6.01 -2.30
C GLU A 278 27.46 6.63 -3.06
N LEU A 279 27.55 7.91 -3.33
CA LEU A 279 26.58 8.67 -4.11
C LEU A 279 26.95 8.69 -5.59
N ALA A 280 25.99 9.01 -6.45
CA ALA A 280 26.21 9.13 -7.89
C ALA A 280 27.23 10.21 -8.28
N ASP A 281 27.44 11.22 -7.43
CA ASP A 281 28.45 12.27 -7.61
C ASP A 281 29.85 11.87 -7.13
N GLY A 282 30.05 10.64 -6.67
CA GLY A 282 31.30 10.12 -6.14
C GLY A 282 31.53 10.41 -4.65
N THR A 283 30.62 11.13 -3.98
CA THR A 283 30.71 11.39 -2.55
C THR A 283 30.55 10.10 -1.76
N ALA A 284 31.44 9.84 -0.82
CA ALA A 284 31.32 8.72 0.13
C ALA A 284 30.98 9.23 1.54
N LEU A 285 30.00 8.59 2.17
CA LEU A 285 29.58 8.89 3.54
C LEU A 285 29.71 7.63 4.41
N GLU A 286 30.27 7.78 5.63
CA GLU A 286 30.45 6.69 6.58
C GLU A 286 29.49 6.79 7.77
N ALA A 287 28.97 5.65 8.24
CA ALA A 287 28.14 5.55 9.43
C ALA A 287 28.32 4.21 10.15
N ARG A 288 27.84 4.15 11.40
CA ARG A 288 27.82 2.93 12.21
C ARG A 288 26.77 1.92 11.69
N ALA A 289 25.68 2.42 11.09
CA ALA A 289 24.63 1.61 10.49
C ALA A 289 24.14 2.22 9.18
N ILE A 290 23.92 1.36 8.19
CA ILE A 290 23.27 1.66 6.92
C ILE A 290 21.87 1.04 6.95
N VAL A 291 20.84 1.82 6.68
CA VAL A 291 19.43 1.40 6.74
C VAL A 291 18.78 1.60 5.39
N SER A 292 18.41 0.53 4.73
CA SER A 292 17.78 0.62 3.41
C SER A 292 16.25 0.73 3.54
N GLY A 293 15.69 1.80 2.99
CA GLY A 293 14.26 1.99 2.75
C GLY A 293 13.80 1.42 1.40
N ALA A 294 14.73 1.01 0.54
CA ALA A 294 14.45 0.32 -0.71
C ALA A 294 13.97 -1.12 -0.46
N ASP A 295 13.43 -1.76 -1.49
CA ASP A 295 13.07 -3.17 -1.40
C ASP A 295 14.32 -4.08 -1.25
N PRO A 296 14.12 -5.34 -0.82
CA PRO A 296 15.24 -6.25 -0.58
C PRO A 296 16.10 -6.54 -1.81
N ALA A 297 15.51 -6.64 -3.02
CA ALA A 297 16.28 -6.91 -4.24
C ALA A 297 17.15 -5.71 -4.63
N ARG A 298 16.61 -4.51 -4.55
CA ARG A 298 17.37 -3.28 -4.80
C ARG A 298 18.47 -3.07 -3.75
N THR A 299 18.19 -3.43 -2.49
CA THR A 299 19.21 -3.40 -1.43
C THR A 299 20.35 -4.37 -1.71
N LEU A 300 20.04 -5.59 -2.18
CA LEU A 300 21.04 -6.57 -2.60
C LEU A 300 21.88 -6.04 -3.79
N ALA A 301 21.24 -5.40 -4.77
CA ALA A 301 21.93 -4.80 -5.90
C ALA A 301 22.88 -3.67 -5.47
N LEU A 302 22.48 -2.80 -4.54
CA LEU A 302 23.34 -1.75 -3.98
C LEU A 302 24.51 -2.30 -3.15
N LEU A 303 24.30 -3.44 -2.49
CA LEU A 303 25.32 -4.11 -1.70
C LEU A 303 26.38 -4.80 -2.58
N GLY A 304 25.97 -5.38 -3.70
CA GLY A 304 26.75 -6.31 -4.50
C GLY A 304 26.62 -7.75 -3.98
N ARG A 305 26.39 -8.67 -4.92
CA ARG A 305 26.17 -10.11 -4.64
C ARG A 305 27.34 -10.75 -3.90
N GLU A 306 28.56 -10.28 -4.18
CA GLU A 306 29.82 -10.75 -3.60
C GLU A 306 29.99 -10.44 -2.11
N HIS A 307 29.27 -9.43 -1.60
CA HIS A 307 29.30 -9.04 -0.18
C HIS A 307 28.16 -9.68 0.62
N ALA A 308 27.19 -10.30 -0.05
CA ALA A 308 26.04 -10.92 0.57
C ALA A 308 26.32 -12.40 0.88
N PRO A 309 26.00 -12.91 2.09
CA PRO A 309 25.98 -14.35 2.33
C PRO A 309 25.10 -15.08 1.32
N ALA A 310 25.57 -16.23 0.84
CA ALA A 310 25.00 -16.92 -0.31
C ALA A 310 23.52 -17.31 -0.12
N ASP A 311 23.17 -17.82 1.05
CA ASP A 311 21.82 -18.22 1.43
C ASP A 311 20.86 -17.04 1.51
N TRP A 312 21.32 -15.90 2.06
CA TRP A 312 20.52 -14.69 2.13
C TRP A 312 20.26 -14.10 0.74
N ALA A 313 21.30 -13.99 -0.07
CA ALA A 313 21.17 -13.48 -1.42
C ALA A 313 20.24 -14.36 -2.28
N GLN A 314 20.39 -15.68 -2.20
CA GLN A 314 19.50 -16.62 -2.90
C GLN A 314 18.04 -16.48 -2.41
N GLY A 315 17.85 -16.32 -1.11
CA GLY A 315 16.52 -16.07 -0.54
C GLY A 315 15.86 -14.78 -1.06
N ILE A 316 16.64 -13.70 -1.22
CA ILE A 316 16.16 -12.43 -1.78
C ILE A 316 15.87 -12.55 -3.29
N GLU A 317 16.75 -13.23 -4.04
CA GLU A 317 16.58 -13.48 -5.47
C GLU A 317 15.34 -14.35 -5.80
N ALA A 318 14.92 -15.19 -4.84
CA ALA A 318 13.73 -16.03 -4.95
C ALA A 318 12.41 -15.29 -4.59
N LEU A 319 12.46 -14.03 -4.18
CA LEU A 319 11.26 -13.27 -3.90
C LEU A 319 10.50 -12.91 -5.18
N ASP A 320 9.18 -12.97 -5.13
CA ASP A 320 8.33 -12.56 -6.23
C ASP A 320 8.10 -11.04 -6.21
N PHE A 321 8.64 -10.35 -7.21
CA PHE A 321 8.46 -8.92 -7.42
C PHE A 321 7.55 -8.61 -8.62
N ARG A 322 6.86 -9.59 -9.17
CA ARG A 322 5.90 -9.35 -10.26
C ARG A 322 4.82 -8.39 -9.81
N SER A 323 4.44 -7.47 -10.69
CA SER A 323 3.39 -6.48 -10.43
C SER A 323 2.27 -6.63 -11.45
N PRO A 324 1.03 -6.89 -11.00
CA PRO A 324 -0.14 -6.92 -11.88
C PRO A 324 -0.75 -5.52 -12.07
N VAL A 325 -0.06 -4.44 -11.70
CA VAL A 325 -0.65 -3.11 -11.50
C VAL A 325 -0.23 -2.13 -12.58
N MET A 326 -1.21 -1.45 -13.17
CA MET A 326 -1.03 -0.20 -13.91
C MET A 326 -1.69 0.95 -13.15
N LYS A 327 -1.03 2.09 -13.08
CA LYS A 327 -1.55 3.30 -12.48
C LYS A 327 -1.86 4.32 -13.58
N ILE A 328 -3.09 4.86 -13.60
CA ILE A 328 -3.47 5.93 -14.52
C ILE A 328 -3.97 7.11 -13.69
N ASN A 329 -3.34 8.26 -13.86
CA ASN A 329 -3.71 9.50 -13.21
C ASN A 329 -4.28 10.45 -14.25
N LEU A 330 -5.38 11.12 -13.93
CA LEU A 330 -6.11 11.96 -14.88
C LEU A 330 -6.37 13.34 -14.29
N ALA A 331 -6.28 14.35 -15.15
CA ALA A 331 -6.92 15.65 -14.94
C ALA A 331 -8.24 15.66 -15.70
N LEU A 332 -9.35 16.00 -15.04
CA LEU A 332 -10.70 15.97 -15.58
C LEU A 332 -11.30 17.36 -15.68
N ASP A 333 -12.06 17.59 -16.75
CA ASP A 333 -12.85 18.80 -16.96
C ASP A 333 -14.08 18.89 -16.04
N SER A 334 -14.68 17.75 -15.72
CA SER A 334 -15.87 17.62 -14.88
C SER A 334 -15.96 16.24 -14.25
N LEU A 335 -16.86 16.08 -13.25
CA LEU A 335 -17.10 14.80 -12.59
C LEU A 335 -17.71 13.74 -13.52
N PRO A 336 -17.43 12.44 -13.30
CA PRO A 336 -18.18 11.38 -13.97
C PRO A 336 -19.65 11.38 -13.55
N VAL A 337 -20.51 10.98 -14.47
CA VAL A 337 -21.97 10.84 -14.27
C VAL A 337 -22.31 9.36 -14.31
N PHE A 338 -23.05 8.87 -13.35
CA PHE A 338 -23.49 7.47 -13.28
C PHE A 338 -25.03 7.38 -13.34
N PRO A 339 -25.63 6.22 -13.69
CA PRO A 339 -27.09 6.08 -13.73
C PRO A 339 -27.79 6.52 -12.43
N SER A 340 -27.19 6.23 -11.28
CA SER A 340 -27.70 6.64 -9.96
C SER A 340 -27.32 8.08 -9.56
N CYS A 341 -26.49 8.76 -10.37
CA CYS A 341 -26.07 10.15 -10.17
C CYS A 341 -26.12 10.89 -11.52
N PRO A 342 -27.32 11.19 -12.05
CA PRO A 342 -27.48 11.75 -13.39
C PRO A 342 -27.03 13.21 -13.50
N ASP A 343 -26.90 13.94 -12.39
CA ASP A 343 -26.40 15.32 -12.33
C ASP A 343 -25.18 15.39 -11.39
N ALA A 344 -23.99 15.51 -11.98
CA ALA A 344 -22.72 15.57 -11.28
C ALA A 344 -22.05 16.95 -11.40
N ARG A 345 -22.82 18.04 -11.26
CA ARG A 345 -22.27 19.40 -11.22
C ARG A 345 -21.44 19.63 -9.96
N GLU A 346 -21.83 19.00 -8.85
CA GLU A 346 -21.14 19.05 -7.56
C GLU A 346 -20.80 17.63 -7.07
N PRO A 347 -19.71 17.45 -6.27
CA PRO A 347 -19.39 16.16 -5.71
C PRO A 347 -20.50 15.61 -4.82
N GLY A 348 -20.95 14.39 -5.12
CA GLY A 348 -21.94 13.63 -4.34
C GLY A 348 -21.31 12.40 -3.69
N PRO A 349 -22.10 11.59 -2.95
CA PRO A 349 -21.63 10.37 -2.29
C PRO A 349 -20.92 9.40 -3.23
N TRP A 350 -21.34 9.29 -4.48
CA TRP A 350 -20.78 8.43 -5.52
C TRP A 350 -19.33 8.78 -5.91
N HIS A 351 -18.84 9.98 -5.53
CA HIS A 351 -17.52 10.49 -5.91
C HIS A 351 -16.49 10.46 -4.76
N GLN A 352 -16.92 10.11 -3.54
CA GLN A 352 -16.06 10.26 -2.34
C GLN A 352 -15.22 9.03 -2.04
N GLY A 353 -15.73 7.84 -2.36
CA GLY A 353 -15.06 6.56 -2.12
C GLY A 353 -14.28 6.02 -3.30
N THR A 354 -13.95 4.73 -3.22
CA THR A 354 -13.47 3.97 -4.38
C THR A 354 -14.66 3.60 -5.26
N ILE A 355 -14.55 3.86 -6.56
CA ILE A 355 -15.55 3.45 -7.56
C ILE A 355 -15.03 2.20 -8.25
N HIS A 356 -15.75 1.07 -8.13
CA HIS A 356 -15.38 -0.22 -8.70
C HIS A 356 -15.97 -0.38 -10.10
N LEU A 357 -15.11 -0.64 -11.08
CA LEU A 357 -15.44 -0.63 -12.50
C LEU A 357 -14.71 -1.77 -13.25
N GLY A 358 -15.04 -2.00 -14.49
CA GLY A 358 -14.44 -3.03 -15.33
C GLY A 358 -15.01 -4.41 -15.05
N ALA A 359 -14.20 -5.36 -14.54
CA ALA A 359 -14.68 -6.67 -14.13
C ALA A 359 -15.65 -6.53 -12.96
N SER A 360 -16.88 -6.96 -13.14
CA SER A 360 -18.02 -6.72 -12.23
C SER A 360 -18.54 -7.97 -11.53
N THR A 361 -17.96 -9.14 -11.84
CA THR A 361 -18.30 -10.43 -11.22
C THR A 361 -17.03 -11.17 -10.78
N LEU A 362 -17.16 -12.12 -9.82
CA LEU A 362 -16.05 -12.97 -9.42
C LEU A 362 -15.44 -13.73 -10.62
N ALA A 363 -16.29 -14.21 -11.53
CA ALA A 363 -15.85 -14.92 -12.73
C ALA A 363 -15.09 -14.01 -13.71
N GLU A 364 -15.51 -12.77 -13.88
CA GLU A 364 -14.79 -11.79 -14.71
C GLU A 364 -13.45 -11.41 -14.09
N LEU A 365 -13.35 -11.28 -12.76
CA LEU A 365 -12.08 -11.04 -12.06
C LEU A 365 -11.10 -12.20 -12.26
N ASP A 366 -11.54 -13.47 -12.16
CA ASP A 366 -10.71 -14.64 -12.47
C ASP A 366 -10.32 -14.69 -13.96
N THR A 367 -11.22 -14.34 -14.86
CA THR A 367 -10.95 -14.26 -16.31
C THR A 367 -9.91 -13.20 -16.63
N SER A 368 -10.02 -12.03 -15.99
CA SER A 368 -9.07 -10.93 -16.11
C SER A 368 -7.66 -11.36 -15.63
N PHE A 369 -7.58 -12.04 -14.50
CA PHE A 369 -6.33 -12.60 -13.98
C PHE A 369 -5.73 -13.66 -14.94
N ALA A 370 -6.56 -14.58 -15.41
CA ALA A 370 -6.11 -15.63 -16.34
C ALA A 370 -5.56 -15.06 -17.65
N ALA A 371 -6.10 -13.95 -18.16
CA ALA A 371 -5.54 -13.26 -19.33
C ALA A 371 -4.13 -12.73 -19.03
N ALA A 372 -3.95 -12.06 -17.88
CA ALA A 372 -2.64 -11.55 -17.46
C ALA A 372 -1.58 -12.66 -17.31
N GLU A 373 -1.97 -13.82 -16.77
CA GLU A 373 -1.09 -15.00 -16.67
C GLU A 373 -0.63 -15.52 -18.03
N ARG A 374 -1.46 -15.39 -19.07
CA ARG A 374 -1.07 -15.72 -20.45
C ARG A 374 -0.23 -14.65 -21.13
N GLY A 375 0.08 -13.54 -20.44
CA GLY A 375 0.78 -12.39 -21.02
C GLY A 375 -0.11 -11.48 -21.87
N GLU A 376 -1.43 -11.59 -21.73
CA GLU A 376 -2.44 -10.84 -22.49
C GLU A 376 -2.98 -9.67 -21.64
N LEU A 377 -3.36 -8.58 -22.31
CA LEU A 377 -4.09 -7.48 -21.68
C LEU A 377 -5.58 -7.85 -21.60
N PRO A 378 -6.18 -7.90 -20.41
CA PRO A 378 -7.58 -8.28 -20.25
C PRO A 378 -8.51 -7.32 -20.96
N GLU A 379 -9.63 -7.84 -21.46
CA GLU A 379 -10.67 -6.99 -22.07
C GLU A 379 -11.40 -6.16 -21.02
N ARG A 380 -11.67 -6.77 -19.86
CA ARG A 380 -12.31 -6.13 -18.70
C ARG A 380 -11.38 -6.25 -17.49
N PRO A 381 -10.42 -5.33 -17.31
CA PRO A 381 -9.57 -5.33 -16.12
C PRO A 381 -10.37 -4.93 -14.88
N MET A 382 -9.88 -5.27 -13.70
CA MET A 382 -10.35 -4.66 -12.46
C MET A 382 -9.87 -3.20 -12.41
N ILE A 383 -10.79 -2.27 -12.20
CA ILE A 383 -10.52 -0.83 -12.15
C ILE A 383 -11.08 -0.26 -10.84
N GLU A 384 -10.20 0.35 -10.05
CA GLU A 384 -10.59 1.22 -8.95
C GLU A 384 -10.35 2.67 -9.36
N LEU A 385 -11.41 3.43 -9.47
CA LEU A 385 -11.38 4.87 -9.73
C LEU A 385 -11.60 5.63 -8.43
N THR A 386 -10.74 6.59 -8.11
CA THR A 386 -10.92 7.53 -7.02
C THR A 386 -10.86 8.97 -7.51
N LEU A 387 -11.60 9.85 -6.86
CA LEU A 387 -11.70 11.28 -7.18
C LEU A 387 -11.30 12.10 -5.94
N PRO A 388 -10.02 12.11 -5.54
CA PRO A 388 -9.62 12.75 -4.28
C PRO A 388 -9.98 14.24 -4.23
N SER A 389 -9.99 14.93 -5.37
CA SER A 389 -10.42 16.35 -5.43
C SER A 389 -11.92 16.56 -5.22
N ALA A 390 -12.73 15.51 -5.24
CA ALA A 390 -14.14 15.60 -4.81
C ALA A 390 -14.29 15.83 -3.29
N VAL A 391 -13.24 15.50 -2.52
CA VAL A 391 -13.18 15.68 -1.06
C VAL A 391 -12.17 16.78 -0.69
N ASP A 392 -11.06 16.87 -1.43
CA ASP A 392 -9.99 17.85 -1.25
C ASP A 392 -9.89 18.82 -2.45
N PRO A 393 -10.55 19.98 -2.41
CA PRO A 393 -10.54 20.93 -3.53
C PRO A 393 -9.17 21.59 -3.78
N THR A 394 -8.17 21.37 -2.91
CA THR A 394 -6.82 21.94 -3.09
C THR A 394 -6.01 21.23 -4.17
N LEU A 395 -6.50 20.08 -4.68
CA LEU A 395 -5.79 19.22 -5.63
C LEU A 395 -6.02 19.61 -7.10
N ALA A 396 -7.04 20.43 -7.40
CA ALA A 396 -7.37 20.81 -8.78
C ALA A 396 -7.87 22.26 -8.87
N PRO A 397 -7.81 22.91 -10.03
CA PRO A 397 -8.44 24.19 -10.26
C PRO A 397 -9.96 24.12 -10.04
N LYS A 398 -10.57 25.24 -9.66
CA LYS A 398 -12.01 25.30 -9.42
C LYS A 398 -12.83 24.77 -10.60
N GLY A 399 -13.75 23.85 -10.33
CA GLY A 399 -14.58 23.19 -11.33
C GLY A 399 -13.86 22.13 -12.17
N LYS A 400 -12.61 21.81 -11.85
CA LYS A 400 -11.83 20.71 -12.41
C LYS A 400 -11.54 19.67 -11.35
N TYR A 401 -11.15 18.47 -11.78
CA TYR A 401 -10.95 17.35 -10.86
C TYR A 401 -9.70 16.55 -11.20
N VAL A 402 -9.15 15.89 -10.20
CA VAL A 402 -8.17 14.83 -10.38
C VAL A 402 -8.82 13.48 -10.15
N ALA A 403 -8.47 12.52 -10.98
CA ALA A 403 -8.87 11.13 -10.82
C ALA A 403 -7.63 10.24 -10.80
N SER A 404 -7.71 9.18 -10.04
CA SER A 404 -6.64 8.22 -9.88
C SER A 404 -7.22 6.82 -10.08
N LEU A 405 -6.73 6.11 -11.10
CA LEU A 405 -7.15 4.76 -11.43
C LEU A 405 -6.07 3.77 -10.99
N PHE A 406 -6.48 2.79 -10.24
CA PHE A 406 -5.70 1.59 -9.95
C PHE A 406 -6.27 0.46 -10.83
N VAL A 407 -5.48 0.05 -11.81
CA VAL A 407 -5.88 -0.96 -12.80
C VAL A 407 -5.10 -2.22 -12.55
N GLN A 408 -5.78 -3.34 -12.35
CA GLN A 408 -5.14 -4.59 -12.00
C GLN A 408 -5.37 -5.68 -13.04
N HIS A 409 -4.52 -6.70 -12.97
CA HIS A 409 -4.40 -7.81 -13.90
C HIS A 409 -3.75 -7.40 -15.23
N VAL A 410 -2.68 -6.58 -15.14
CA VAL A 410 -1.81 -6.41 -16.30
C VAL A 410 -0.74 -7.51 -16.33
N PRO A 411 -0.19 -7.89 -17.52
CA PRO A 411 0.84 -8.91 -17.64
C PRO A 411 2.08 -8.58 -16.78
N PRO A 412 2.38 -9.36 -15.74
CA PRO A 412 3.38 -8.98 -14.74
C PRO A 412 4.82 -9.20 -15.20
N THR A 413 5.02 -9.99 -16.26
CA THR A 413 6.33 -10.32 -16.85
C THR A 413 6.58 -9.59 -18.16
N ALA A 414 5.67 -8.70 -18.57
CA ALA A 414 5.79 -7.96 -19.82
C ALA A 414 6.96 -6.99 -19.75
N LYS A 415 7.85 -7.07 -20.76
CA LYS A 415 9.04 -6.23 -20.88
C LYS A 415 8.71 -4.81 -21.32
N ALA A 416 9.69 -3.91 -21.23
CA ALA A 416 9.51 -2.50 -21.59
C ALA A 416 8.99 -2.32 -23.02
N GLU A 417 9.50 -3.11 -24.00
CA GLU A 417 9.09 -3.02 -25.40
C GLU A 417 7.61 -3.40 -25.64
N PHE A 418 7.06 -4.28 -24.82
CA PHE A 418 5.63 -4.58 -24.83
C PHE A 418 4.83 -3.35 -24.40
N TRP A 419 5.28 -2.67 -23.35
CA TRP A 419 4.59 -1.51 -22.79
C TRP A 419 4.74 -0.26 -23.66
N GLU A 420 5.85 -0.08 -24.36
CA GLU A 420 6.01 1.01 -25.34
C GLU A 420 4.91 0.96 -26.42
N LYS A 421 4.50 -0.24 -26.83
CA LYS A 421 3.50 -0.44 -27.88
C LYS A 421 2.06 -0.46 -27.36
N ASN A 422 1.86 -0.88 -26.11
CA ASN A 422 0.52 -1.26 -25.62
C ASN A 422 -0.02 -0.36 -24.51
N ARG A 423 0.83 0.41 -23.82
CA ARG A 423 0.45 1.20 -22.65
C ARG A 423 -0.71 2.15 -22.92
N GLU A 424 -0.60 2.98 -23.94
CA GLU A 424 -1.64 3.97 -24.27
C GLU A 424 -2.92 3.31 -24.80
N ARG A 425 -2.77 2.30 -25.65
CA ARG A 425 -3.92 1.53 -26.16
C ARG A 425 -4.68 0.83 -25.04
N PHE A 426 -3.99 0.33 -24.02
CA PHE A 426 -4.64 -0.29 -22.88
C PHE A 426 -5.30 0.76 -21.98
N ALA A 427 -4.68 1.92 -21.80
CA ALA A 427 -5.31 3.05 -21.11
C ALA A 427 -6.61 3.48 -21.81
N ASP A 428 -6.65 3.54 -23.15
CA ASP A 428 -7.88 3.81 -23.91
C ASP A 428 -8.96 2.74 -23.66
N ARG A 429 -8.57 1.45 -23.57
CA ARG A 429 -9.51 0.36 -23.20
C ARG A 429 -10.06 0.55 -21.79
N VAL A 430 -9.21 0.92 -20.83
CA VAL A 430 -9.63 1.21 -19.44
C VAL A 430 -10.65 2.35 -19.41
N LEU A 431 -10.42 3.43 -20.16
CA LEU A 431 -11.36 4.55 -20.26
C LEU A 431 -12.67 4.10 -20.93
N ALA A 432 -12.61 3.26 -21.96
CA ALA A 432 -13.81 2.71 -22.60
C ALA A 432 -14.65 1.84 -21.64
N CYS A 433 -14.03 1.04 -20.77
CA CYS A 433 -14.76 0.32 -19.72
C CYS A 433 -15.47 1.27 -18.75
N ILE A 434 -14.90 2.44 -18.48
CA ILE A 434 -15.55 3.45 -17.63
C ILE A 434 -16.72 4.11 -18.38
N ASP A 435 -16.57 4.39 -19.69
CA ASP A 435 -17.63 4.96 -20.52
C ASP A 435 -18.89 4.10 -20.57
N GLU A 436 -18.80 2.79 -20.38
CA GLU A 436 -19.97 1.89 -20.31
C GLU A 436 -20.93 2.25 -19.17
N LEU A 437 -20.40 2.71 -18.03
CA LEU A 437 -21.17 3.06 -16.83
C LEU A 437 -21.23 4.56 -16.57
N SER A 438 -20.35 5.34 -17.22
CA SER A 438 -20.29 6.80 -17.15
C SER A 438 -20.12 7.38 -18.55
N PRO A 439 -21.20 7.44 -19.36
CA PRO A 439 -21.12 7.87 -20.76
C PRO A 439 -20.44 9.23 -20.93
N GLY A 440 -19.48 9.29 -21.85
CA GLY A 440 -18.69 10.49 -22.12
C GLY A 440 -17.58 10.78 -21.11
N PHE A 441 -17.21 9.84 -20.24
CA PHE A 441 -16.10 9.99 -19.30
C PHE A 441 -14.76 10.28 -20.02
N SER A 442 -14.45 9.52 -21.07
CA SER A 442 -13.23 9.72 -21.87
C SER A 442 -13.10 11.14 -22.43
N GLY A 443 -14.23 11.75 -22.81
CA GLY A 443 -14.29 13.14 -23.31
C GLY A 443 -14.03 14.21 -22.24
N ARG A 444 -14.06 13.84 -20.96
CA ARG A 444 -13.77 14.73 -19.81
C ARG A 444 -12.29 14.76 -19.44
N VAL A 445 -11.48 13.87 -20.01
CA VAL A 445 -10.05 13.76 -19.70
C VAL A 445 -9.27 14.88 -20.40
N LEU A 446 -8.71 15.78 -19.61
CA LEU A 446 -7.84 16.86 -20.11
C LEU A 446 -6.40 16.39 -20.30
N HIS A 447 -5.89 15.63 -19.33
CA HIS A 447 -4.54 15.09 -19.32
C HIS A 447 -4.51 13.72 -18.66
N ARG A 448 -3.53 12.88 -19.05
CA ARG A 448 -3.30 11.57 -18.44
C ARG A 448 -1.81 11.28 -18.23
N ASP A 449 -1.49 10.60 -17.11
CA ASP A 449 -0.18 10.03 -16.77
C ASP A 449 -0.38 8.52 -16.59
N VAL A 450 0.23 7.71 -17.44
CA VAL A 450 0.04 6.26 -17.48
C VAL A 450 1.34 5.57 -17.06
N LEU A 451 1.30 4.84 -15.96
CA LEU A 451 2.44 4.14 -15.38
C LEU A 451 2.20 2.63 -15.43
N ALA A 452 2.84 1.95 -16.36
CA ALA A 452 2.94 0.49 -16.39
C ALA A 452 3.99 0.00 -15.35
N PRO A 453 4.07 -1.30 -15.04
CA PRO A 453 5.04 -1.81 -14.06
C PRO A 453 6.49 -1.33 -14.25
N PRO A 454 7.07 -1.29 -15.47
CA PRO A 454 8.42 -0.73 -15.67
C PRO A 454 8.52 0.76 -15.36
N ASP A 455 7.43 1.53 -15.57
CA ASP A 455 7.42 2.96 -15.24
C ASP A 455 7.39 3.17 -13.72
N ILE A 456 6.60 2.36 -13.00
CA ILE A 456 6.55 2.37 -11.54
C ILE A 456 7.94 2.05 -10.97
N GLU A 457 8.64 1.06 -11.52
CA GLU A 457 10.01 0.74 -11.14
C GLU A 457 10.96 1.91 -11.41
N ARG A 458 10.95 2.45 -12.62
CA ARG A 458 11.82 3.55 -13.03
C ARG A 458 11.61 4.81 -12.19
N VAL A 459 10.36 5.19 -11.96
CA VAL A 459 10.02 6.44 -11.24
C VAL A 459 10.23 6.30 -9.73
N PHE A 460 9.73 5.22 -9.12
CA PHE A 460 9.71 5.09 -7.65
C PHE A 460 10.78 4.13 -7.11
N GLY A 461 11.48 3.40 -7.96
CA GLY A 461 12.50 2.43 -7.55
C GLY A 461 11.91 1.16 -6.93
N LEU A 462 10.70 0.80 -7.29
CA LEU A 462 10.02 -0.41 -6.84
C LEU A 462 10.33 -1.55 -7.80
N THR A 463 11.15 -2.50 -7.40
CA THR A 463 11.56 -3.63 -8.26
C THR A 463 10.35 -4.32 -8.88
N GLY A 464 10.35 -4.50 -10.20
CA GLY A 464 9.24 -5.06 -10.97
C GLY A 464 7.94 -4.23 -10.94
N GLY A 465 7.96 -3.01 -10.41
CA GLY A 465 6.77 -2.20 -10.16
C GLY A 465 5.92 -2.71 -8.99
N ASN A 466 6.44 -3.63 -8.15
CA ASN A 466 5.69 -4.26 -7.07
C ASN A 466 5.47 -3.31 -5.89
N ILE A 467 4.21 -2.93 -5.67
CA ILE A 467 3.83 -1.93 -4.65
C ILE A 467 4.00 -2.41 -3.20
N PHE A 468 4.18 -3.71 -2.99
CA PHE A 468 4.44 -4.30 -1.67
C PHE A 468 5.92 -4.51 -1.36
N HIS A 469 6.84 -4.17 -2.29
CA HIS A 469 8.28 -4.46 -2.18
C HIS A 469 8.58 -5.96 -2.05
N GLY A 470 7.90 -6.77 -2.82
CA GLY A 470 7.84 -8.23 -2.79
C GLY A 470 6.47 -8.73 -2.35
N ALA A 471 5.99 -9.81 -2.96
CA ALA A 471 4.66 -10.36 -2.76
C ALA A 471 4.32 -10.58 -1.28
N MET A 472 3.05 -10.38 -0.93
CA MET A 472 2.50 -10.61 0.41
C MET A 472 1.70 -11.93 0.44
N THR A 473 2.33 -13.01 0.01
CA THR A 473 1.78 -14.36 0.12
C THR A 473 1.91 -14.89 1.56
N LEU A 474 1.11 -15.89 1.94
CA LEU A 474 1.09 -16.41 3.32
C LEU A 474 2.46 -16.89 3.83
N ASP A 475 3.33 -17.36 2.94
CA ASP A 475 4.70 -17.77 3.23
C ASP A 475 5.71 -16.61 3.26
N ARG A 476 5.23 -15.36 3.10
CA ARG A 476 6.02 -14.11 3.11
C ARG A 476 5.45 -13.07 4.06
N LEU A 477 4.90 -13.51 5.19
CA LEU A 477 4.30 -12.64 6.21
C LEU A 477 4.97 -12.83 7.57
N GLY A 478 4.86 -11.83 8.42
CA GLY A 478 5.32 -11.87 9.80
C GLY A 478 6.79 -12.29 9.93
N PRO A 479 7.08 -13.42 10.62
CA PRO A 479 8.44 -13.93 10.80
C PRO A 479 9.10 -14.47 9.52
N LEU A 480 8.35 -14.56 8.42
CA LEU A 480 8.83 -15.04 7.14
C LEU A 480 9.15 -13.90 6.15
N ARG A 481 8.95 -12.63 6.52
CA ARG A 481 9.14 -11.46 5.65
C ARG A 481 10.39 -10.64 6.03
N PRO A 482 11.33 -10.32 5.11
CA PRO A 482 11.34 -10.71 3.68
C PRO A 482 11.60 -12.20 3.46
N ILE A 483 12.42 -12.82 4.28
CA ILE A 483 12.76 -14.25 4.23
C ILE A 483 12.90 -14.82 5.64
N PRO A 484 12.67 -16.12 5.84
CA PRO A 484 12.84 -16.79 7.13
C PRO A 484 14.23 -16.55 7.73
N GLY A 485 14.29 -16.34 9.04
CA GLY A 485 15.52 -16.05 9.79
C GLY A 485 15.96 -14.59 9.76
N TRP A 486 15.44 -13.76 8.83
CA TRP A 486 15.87 -12.36 8.66
C TRP A 486 14.71 -11.36 8.70
N ALA A 487 13.66 -11.70 9.40
CA ALA A 487 12.44 -10.88 9.49
C ALA A 487 12.55 -9.67 10.44
N ARG A 488 13.59 -9.61 11.27
CA ARG A 488 13.72 -8.59 12.33
C ARG A 488 14.55 -7.38 11.89
N TYR A 489 14.40 -6.94 10.66
CA TYR A 489 14.99 -5.74 10.06
C TYR A 489 16.51 -5.76 9.90
N ALA A 490 17.25 -6.60 10.65
CA ALA A 490 18.68 -6.82 10.45
C ALA A 490 18.91 -7.77 9.28
N THR A 491 20.00 -7.54 8.53
CA THR A 491 20.50 -8.50 7.53
C THR A 491 21.63 -9.33 8.14
N PRO A 492 22.06 -10.43 7.47
CA PRO A 492 23.23 -11.19 7.93
C PRO A 492 24.54 -10.38 7.90
N LEU A 493 24.58 -9.29 7.10
CA LEU A 493 25.75 -8.42 7.06
C LEU A 493 25.69 -7.41 8.23
N PRO A 494 26.60 -7.46 9.19
CA PRO A 494 26.65 -6.51 10.29
C PRO A 494 26.64 -5.06 9.78
N GLY A 495 25.85 -4.19 10.41
CA GLY A 495 25.74 -2.80 10.04
C GLY A 495 24.72 -2.49 8.95
N LEU A 496 24.12 -3.49 8.27
CA LEU A 496 23.08 -3.30 7.29
C LEU A 496 21.70 -3.70 7.84
N PHE A 497 20.73 -2.81 7.69
CA PHE A 497 19.34 -2.99 8.12
C PHE A 497 18.37 -2.64 7.00
N LEU A 498 17.14 -3.15 7.09
CA LEU A 498 16.02 -2.84 6.18
C LEU A 498 14.91 -2.14 6.98
N CYS A 499 14.24 -1.14 6.37
CA CYS A 499 13.08 -0.47 6.99
C CYS A 499 11.92 -0.23 6.03
N GLY A 500 12.08 -0.62 4.75
CA GLY A 500 11.05 -0.46 3.72
C GLY A 500 9.89 -1.44 3.84
N ALA A 501 8.88 -1.30 2.98
CA ALA A 501 7.68 -2.14 2.94
C ALA A 501 7.97 -3.62 2.62
N GLY A 502 9.18 -3.95 2.13
CA GLY A 502 9.66 -5.32 2.00
C GLY A 502 9.87 -6.05 3.33
N THR A 503 9.82 -5.35 4.47
CA THR A 503 9.93 -5.93 5.82
C THR A 503 8.55 -6.09 6.48
N HIS A 504 8.51 -6.76 7.64
CA HIS A 504 7.29 -6.82 8.47
C HIS A 504 6.82 -5.40 8.87
N PRO A 505 5.52 -5.08 8.87
CA PRO A 505 4.39 -5.96 8.53
C PRO A 505 4.05 -6.00 7.02
N GLY A 506 4.68 -5.22 6.17
CA GLY A 506 4.44 -5.19 4.74
C GLY A 506 4.04 -3.83 4.19
N GLY A 507 3.47 -3.79 3.00
CA GLY A 507 3.01 -2.59 2.30
C GLY A 507 1.71 -2.00 2.86
N GLY A 508 1.25 -0.86 2.29
CA GLY A 508 -0.02 -0.20 2.63
C GLY A 508 0.11 1.15 3.34
N VAL A 509 1.26 1.82 3.24
CA VAL A 509 1.51 3.15 3.84
C VAL A 509 1.26 3.18 5.36
N MET A 510 1.71 2.13 6.06
CA MET A 510 1.52 2.00 7.51
C MET A 510 2.46 2.83 8.37
N GLY A 511 3.71 3.05 7.91
CA GLY A 511 4.81 3.59 8.70
C GLY A 511 5.35 2.62 9.76
N ALA A 512 4.71 1.47 9.95
CA ALA A 512 5.08 0.47 10.96
C ALA A 512 6.46 -0.16 10.69
N CYS A 513 6.80 -0.42 9.42
CA CYS A 513 8.11 -0.97 9.06
C CYS A 513 9.24 -0.07 9.58
N GLY A 514 9.15 1.24 9.32
CA GLY A 514 10.13 2.22 9.78
C GLY A 514 10.20 2.33 11.30
N ARG A 515 9.03 2.42 11.96
CA ARG A 515 8.93 2.50 13.44
C ARG A 515 9.53 1.28 14.12
N ASN A 516 9.23 0.10 13.66
CA ASN A 516 9.73 -1.15 14.23
C ASN A 516 11.22 -1.34 13.95
N ALA A 517 11.68 -1.00 12.73
CA ALA A 517 13.10 -1.01 12.38
C ALA A 517 13.92 -0.09 13.28
N ALA A 518 13.44 1.15 13.51
CA ALA A 518 14.13 2.11 14.36
C ALA A 518 14.39 1.57 15.77
N ARG A 519 13.41 0.88 16.38
CA ARG A 519 13.56 0.23 17.70
C ARG A 519 14.65 -0.83 17.72
N VAL A 520 14.75 -1.63 16.65
CA VAL A 520 15.77 -2.67 16.53
C VAL A 520 17.15 -2.06 16.32
N ILE A 521 17.25 -1.05 15.45
CA ILE A 521 18.52 -0.36 15.13
C ILE A 521 19.05 0.38 16.35
N GLU A 522 18.20 1.13 17.07
CA GLU A 522 18.58 1.82 18.30
C GLU A 522 19.17 0.85 19.33
N LYS A 523 18.48 -0.29 19.54
CA LYS A 523 18.95 -1.32 20.46
C LYS A 523 20.30 -1.90 20.05
N ALA A 524 20.48 -2.19 18.75
CA ALA A 524 21.74 -2.71 18.21
C ALA A 524 22.90 -1.72 18.38
N LEU A 525 22.66 -0.41 18.13
CA LEU A 525 23.70 0.61 18.24
C LEU A 525 24.08 0.96 19.69
N ARG A 526 23.18 0.75 20.65
CA ARG A 526 23.44 0.95 22.10
C ARG A 526 24.06 -0.26 22.80
N GLY A 527 24.33 -1.36 22.07
CA GLY A 527 24.90 -2.58 22.65
C GLY A 527 23.97 -3.36 23.58
N ARG A 528 22.65 -3.15 23.45
CA ARG A 528 21.58 -3.83 24.20
C ARG A 528 20.85 -4.84 23.30
N ALA A 529 21.61 -5.69 22.60
CA ALA A 529 21.02 -6.72 21.75
C ALA A 529 20.50 -7.94 22.54
#